data_4a5c3b9a203c48e5e5d81725fa53ec6a
#
_entry.id   4a5c3b9a203c48e5e5d81725fa53ec6a
#
_cell.length_a   1.000
_cell.length_b   1.000
_cell.length_c   1.000
_cell.angle_alpha   90.00
_cell.angle_beta   90.00
_cell.angle_gamma   90.00
#
_symmetry.space_group_name_H-M   'P 1'
#
loop_
_entity.id
_entity.type
_entity.pdbx_description
1 polymer ?
#
loop_
_entity_poly.entity_id
_entity_poly.type
_entity_poly.pdbx_seq_one_letter_code
_entity_poly.pdbx_strand_id
1 'polypeptide(L)'
;MGSSGSYLKSGGFTSQEWEQVGEIKSVKILRKIGLKKDATGNLPLYGNTPGTAYILLKPNGRFHQFRQYGEDRKAKFDIDYGRHNSAKPYLHMHTYSGKDRPEPMPITNAKGDIINKSLYEKYKGFLKGIKL
;
A
#
# COMPACT_ATOMS: atom_id res chain seq x y z
N MET A 1 16.83 12.68 -3.74
CA MET A 1 16.69 11.68 -4.72
C MET A 1 16.30 10.34 -4.13
N GLY A 2 15.19 9.82 -4.49
CA GLY A 2 14.81 8.50 -4.07
C GLY A 2 15.43 7.46 -4.98
N SER A 3 15.99 6.43 -4.43
CA SER A 3 16.46 5.32 -5.23
C SER A 3 15.72 4.07 -4.80
N SER A 4 15.51 3.19 -5.74
CA SER A 4 14.87 1.92 -5.44
C SER A 4 15.70 1.16 -4.42
N GLY A 5 15.04 0.46 -3.54
CA GLY A 5 15.71 -0.35 -2.55
C GLY A 5 16.27 0.39 -1.36
N SER A 6 16.39 1.73 -1.40
CA SER A 6 16.88 2.46 -0.24
C SER A 6 15.88 2.48 0.90
N TYR A 7 14.62 2.35 0.60
CA TYR A 7 13.54 2.38 1.58
C TYR A 7 13.08 0.99 1.99
N LEU A 8 13.23 0.04 1.09
CA LEU A 8 12.62 -1.27 1.23
C LEU A 8 13.64 -2.35 0.91
N LYS A 9 13.57 -3.43 1.67
CA LYS A 9 14.38 -4.59 1.41
C LYS A 9 13.57 -5.58 0.59
N SER A 10 14.01 -5.85 -0.62
CA SER A 10 13.44 -6.94 -1.37
C SER A 10 14.08 -8.22 -0.92
N GLY A 11 13.36 -9.30 -0.91
CA GLY A 11 13.89 -10.62 -0.57
C GLY A 11 14.87 -11.12 -1.60
N GLY A 12 15.28 -10.30 -2.49
CA GLY A 12 16.25 -10.56 -3.53
C GLY A 12 16.27 -9.34 -4.39
N PHE A 13 16.84 -9.45 -5.53
CA PHE A 13 16.87 -8.35 -6.44
C PHE A 13 15.49 -8.12 -7.03
N THR A 14 15.12 -6.85 -7.17
CA THR A 14 13.91 -6.49 -7.89
C THR A 14 14.25 -5.48 -8.98
N SER A 15 13.63 -5.64 -10.14
CA SER A 15 13.73 -4.66 -11.21
C SER A 15 12.75 -3.52 -11.00
N GLN A 16 11.91 -3.60 -10.00
CA GLN A 16 11.00 -2.52 -9.69
C GLN A 16 11.76 -1.35 -9.10
N GLU A 17 11.42 -0.18 -9.55
CA GLU A 17 11.98 1.04 -9.02
C GLU A 17 10.86 1.91 -8.47
N TRP A 18 11.20 2.67 -7.44
CA TRP A 18 10.28 3.61 -6.83
C TRP A 18 10.99 4.95 -6.70
N GLU A 19 10.22 6.02 -6.83
CA GLU A 19 10.71 7.34 -6.44
C GLU A 19 9.84 7.87 -5.33
N GLN A 20 10.44 8.54 -4.37
CA GLN A 20 9.67 9.21 -3.32
C GLN A 20 9.09 10.47 -3.92
N VAL A 21 7.76 10.60 -3.85
CA VAL A 21 7.05 11.76 -4.40
C VAL A 21 6.41 12.62 -3.33
N GLY A 22 6.48 12.19 -2.08
CA GLY A 22 5.91 12.96 -0.98
C GLY A 22 6.01 12.24 0.33
N GLU A 23 5.38 12.83 1.33
CA GLU A 23 5.33 12.27 2.66
C GLU A 23 4.07 12.80 3.34
N ILE A 24 3.40 11.95 4.10
CA ILE A 24 2.23 12.34 4.87
C ILE A 24 2.29 11.65 6.22
N LYS A 25 2.20 12.43 7.31
CA LYS A 25 2.27 11.89 8.68
C LYS A 25 3.46 10.97 8.90
N SER A 26 4.62 11.39 8.38
CA SER A 26 5.88 10.64 8.44
C SER A 26 5.89 9.34 7.63
N VAL A 27 4.87 9.10 6.81
CA VAL A 27 4.82 7.97 5.89
C VAL A 27 5.27 8.44 4.52
N LYS A 28 6.30 7.81 3.99
CA LYS A 28 6.80 8.16 2.67
C LYS A 28 5.87 7.66 1.59
N ILE A 29 5.64 8.52 0.60
CA ILE A 29 4.81 8.19 -0.55
C ILE A 29 5.74 7.86 -1.71
N LEU A 30 5.65 6.65 -2.20
CA LEU A 30 6.45 6.13 -3.29
C LEU A 30 5.58 5.96 -4.52
N ARG A 31 6.16 6.21 -5.69
CA ARG A 31 5.49 5.96 -6.96
C ARG A 31 6.33 5.03 -7.78
N LYS A 32 5.70 4.06 -8.42
CA LYS A 32 6.39 3.14 -9.31
C LYS A 32 6.83 3.86 -10.57
N ILE A 33 8.06 3.61 -10.97
CA ILE A 33 8.63 4.14 -12.21
C ILE A 33 9.07 3.01 -13.12
N GLY A 34 8.40 1.88 -13.02
CA GLY A 34 8.72 0.72 -13.83
C GLY A 34 8.36 0.91 -15.29
N LEU A 35 8.73 -0.07 -16.10
CA LEU A 35 8.63 0.00 -17.55
C LEU A 35 7.19 -0.06 -18.07
N LYS A 36 6.25 -0.57 -17.29
CA LYS A 36 4.86 -0.72 -17.73
C LYS A 36 3.96 0.22 -16.98
N LYS A 37 3.11 0.95 -17.71
CA LYS A 37 2.19 1.91 -17.11
C LYS A 37 1.25 1.29 -16.10
N ASP A 38 0.87 0.05 -16.32
CA ASP A 38 -0.10 -0.66 -15.49
C ASP A 38 0.57 -1.66 -14.54
N ALA A 39 1.87 -1.58 -14.39
CA ALA A 39 2.55 -2.45 -13.46
C ALA A 39 2.05 -2.18 -12.04
N THR A 40 1.39 -3.17 -11.47
CA THR A 40 0.74 -3.05 -10.17
C THR A 40 1.41 -3.90 -9.10
N GLY A 41 2.71 -4.14 -9.22
CA GLY A 41 3.41 -4.88 -8.19
C GLY A 41 3.23 -4.23 -6.83
N ASN A 42 3.23 -5.04 -5.80
CA ASN A 42 3.05 -4.58 -4.43
C ASN A 42 4.37 -4.19 -3.80
N LEU A 43 4.28 -3.50 -2.67
CA LEU A 43 5.43 -3.26 -1.83
C LEU A 43 5.98 -4.62 -1.34
N PRO A 44 7.29 -4.71 -1.07
CA PRO A 44 7.88 -5.97 -0.56
C PRO A 44 7.26 -6.39 0.77
N LEU A 45 7.30 -7.69 1.05
CA LEU A 45 6.82 -8.21 2.32
C LEU A 45 7.75 -7.88 3.48
N TYR A 46 8.99 -7.49 3.20
CA TYR A 46 9.97 -7.11 4.22
C TYR A 46 10.45 -5.70 3.97
N GLY A 47 10.46 -4.90 5.02
CA GLY A 47 10.99 -3.55 4.97
C GLY A 47 12.42 -3.48 5.50
N ASN A 48 13.06 -2.33 5.33
CA ASN A 48 14.40 -2.10 5.87
C ASN A 48 14.37 -1.64 7.32
N THR A 49 13.30 -0.99 7.74
CA THR A 49 13.22 -0.36 9.06
C THR A 49 12.02 -0.90 9.81
N PRO A 50 12.22 -1.35 11.06
CA PRO A 50 11.09 -1.82 11.88
C PRO A 50 10.02 -0.73 12.05
N GLY A 51 8.77 -1.15 12.03
CA GLY A 51 7.65 -0.27 12.38
C GLY A 51 7.31 0.81 11.36
N THR A 52 7.93 0.81 10.18
CA THR A 52 7.64 1.83 9.17
C THR A 52 6.42 1.49 8.35
N ALA A 53 5.93 2.50 7.64
CA ALA A 53 4.86 2.32 6.67
C ALA A 53 5.19 3.10 5.40
N TYR A 54 4.63 2.65 4.30
CA TYR A 54 4.78 3.32 3.01
C TYR A 54 3.46 3.34 2.27
N ILE A 55 3.27 4.37 1.47
CA ILE A 55 2.17 4.46 0.52
C ILE A 55 2.77 4.26 -0.86
N LEU A 56 2.18 3.38 -1.66
CA LEU A 56 2.60 3.14 -3.03
C LEU A 56 1.55 3.68 -3.97
N LEU A 57 1.98 4.52 -4.89
CA LEU A 57 1.12 5.02 -5.95
C LEU A 57 1.39 4.25 -7.24
N LYS A 58 0.36 4.16 -8.06
CA LYS A 58 0.51 3.67 -9.43
C LYS A 58 1.32 4.67 -10.25
N PRO A 59 1.85 4.26 -11.41
CA PRO A 59 2.55 5.22 -12.27
C PRO A 59 1.74 6.47 -12.62
N ASN A 60 0.41 6.38 -12.64
CA ASN A 60 -0.45 7.53 -12.91
C ASN A 60 -0.70 8.43 -11.69
N GLY A 61 -0.08 8.12 -10.55
CA GLY A 61 -0.21 8.91 -9.33
C GLY A 61 -1.39 8.55 -8.45
N ARG A 62 -2.23 7.60 -8.86
CA ARG A 62 -3.37 7.20 -8.04
C ARG A 62 -2.95 6.21 -6.97
N PHE A 63 -3.72 6.16 -5.88
CA PHE A 63 -3.43 5.28 -4.75
C PHE A 63 -3.48 3.81 -5.18
N HIS A 64 -2.50 3.05 -4.74
CA HIS A 64 -2.48 1.61 -4.93
C HIS A 64 -2.51 0.88 -3.60
N GLN A 65 -1.59 1.19 -2.69
CA GLN A 65 -1.42 0.41 -1.48
C GLN A 65 -0.82 1.24 -0.36
N PHE A 66 -1.28 1.00 0.86
CA PHE A 66 -0.62 1.43 2.09
C PHE A 66 -0.20 0.15 2.79
N ARG A 67 1.08 0.05 3.17
CA ARG A 67 1.55 -1.14 3.89
C ARG A 67 2.25 -0.73 5.15
N GLN A 68 1.82 -1.33 6.26
CA GLN A 68 2.45 -1.17 7.55
C GLN A 68 3.34 -2.36 7.83
N TYR A 69 4.58 -2.10 8.20
CA TYR A 69 5.50 -3.14 8.63
C TYR A 69 5.55 -3.21 10.15
N GLY A 70 5.73 -4.41 10.68
CA GLY A 70 5.88 -4.63 12.11
C GLY A 70 7.31 -4.38 12.59
N GLU A 71 7.54 -4.57 13.87
CA GLU A 71 8.86 -4.43 14.45
C GLU A 71 9.84 -5.48 13.94
N ASP A 72 9.34 -6.59 13.44
CA ASP A 72 10.13 -7.64 12.80
C ASP A 72 10.41 -7.33 11.33
N ARG A 73 9.98 -6.18 10.83
CA ARG A 73 10.13 -5.71 9.46
C ARG A 73 9.31 -6.50 8.45
N LYS A 74 8.43 -7.38 8.90
CA LYS A 74 7.50 -8.08 8.02
C LYS A 74 6.24 -7.26 7.83
N ALA A 75 5.58 -7.43 6.69
CA ALA A 75 4.29 -6.80 6.45
C ALA A 75 3.31 -7.21 7.55
N LYS A 76 2.66 -6.24 8.16
CA LYS A 76 1.69 -6.45 9.21
C LYS A 76 0.27 -6.36 8.68
N PHE A 77 -0.01 -5.34 7.91
CA PHE A 77 -1.28 -5.20 7.20
C PHE A 77 -1.12 -4.26 6.02
N ASP A 78 -2.05 -4.38 5.09
CA ASP A 78 -2.15 -3.50 3.92
C ASP A 78 -3.54 -2.90 3.86
N ILE A 79 -3.61 -1.70 3.29
CA ILE A 79 -4.87 -1.14 2.81
C ILE A 79 -4.69 -0.99 1.30
N ASP A 80 -5.51 -1.69 0.55
CA ASP A 80 -5.43 -1.73 -0.90
C ASP A 80 -6.68 -1.13 -1.52
N TYR A 81 -6.51 -0.53 -2.67
CA TYR A 81 -7.64 -0.13 -3.51
C TYR A 81 -7.59 -0.99 -4.77
N GLY A 82 -8.46 -1.96 -4.85
CA GLY A 82 -8.47 -2.90 -5.96
C GLY A 82 -9.75 -3.70 -5.99
N ARG A 83 -9.85 -4.54 -7.01
CA ARG A 83 -11.10 -5.24 -7.30
C ARG A 83 -11.35 -6.49 -6.47
N HIS A 84 -10.46 -6.96 -5.72
CA HIS A 84 -10.53 -8.24 -5.01
C HIS A 84 -11.94 -8.89 -5.03
N ASN A 85 -12.17 -9.83 -5.94
CA ASN A 85 -13.45 -10.52 -6.15
C ASN A 85 -14.66 -9.59 -6.33
N SER A 86 -14.44 -8.41 -6.90
CA SER A 86 -15.50 -7.43 -7.14
C SER A 86 -15.42 -6.90 -8.55
N ALA A 87 -16.56 -6.44 -9.08
CA ALA A 87 -16.61 -5.84 -10.42
C ALA A 87 -15.90 -4.49 -10.47
N LYS A 88 -15.84 -3.77 -9.36
CA LYS A 88 -15.20 -2.46 -9.27
C LYS A 88 -14.25 -2.40 -8.09
N PRO A 89 -13.22 -1.54 -8.17
CA PRO A 89 -12.30 -1.39 -7.04
C PRO A 89 -12.99 -0.88 -5.79
N TYR A 90 -12.46 -1.29 -4.65
CA TYR A 90 -12.91 -0.80 -3.35
C TYR A 90 -11.74 -0.82 -2.38
N LEU A 91 -11.81 0.00 -1.32
CA LEU A 91 -10.80 -0.01 -0.27
C LEU A 91 -11.04 -1.20 0.64
N HIS A 92 -9.98 -1.95 0.90
CA HIS A 92 -10.05 -3.10 1.80
C HIS A 92 -8.73 -3.29 2.52
N MET A 93 -8.78 -3.93 3.68
CA MET A 93 -7.61 -4.20 4.49
C MET A 93 -7.29 -5.70 4.49
N HIS A 94 -6.05 -6.02 4.24
CA HIS A 94 -5.51 -7.38 4.44
C HIS A 94 -4.60 -7.37 5.65
N THR A 95 -4.75 -8.36 6.52
CA THR A 95 -3.82 -8.57 7.62
C THR A 95 -2.95 -9.78 7.33
N TYR A 96 -1.79 -9.83 7.97
CA TYR A 96 -0.87 -10.96 7.85
C TYR A 96 -0.72 -11.57 9.23
N SER A 97 -1.02 -12.86 9.35
CA SER A 97 -0.97 -13.57 10.61
C SER A 97 -0.34 -14.93 10.35
N GLY A 98 0.96 -15.02 10.60
CA GLY A 98 1.68 -16.26 10.35
C GLY A 98 1.65 -16.62 8.87
N LYS A 99 1.20 -17.83 8.57
CA LYS A 99 1.08 -18.33 7.20
C LYS A 99 -0.25 -17.95 6.54
N ASP A 100 -1.20 -17.54 7.34
CA ASP A 100 -2.55 -17.30 6.85
C ASP A 100 -2.71 -15.85 6.41
N ARG A 101 -3.43 -15.68 5.32
CA ARG A 101 -3.85 -14.39 4.84
C ARG A 101 -5.38 -14.39 4.82
N PRO A 102 -6.01 -13.90 5.91
CA PRO A 102 -7.47 -13.91 5.99
C PRO A 102 -8.10 -13.13 4.85
N GLU A 103 -9.38 -13.39 4.61
CA GLU A 103 -10.15 -12.60 3.65
C GLU A 103 -10.07 -11.13 4.02
N PRO A 104 -10.02 -10.24 3.03
CA PRO A 104 -9.92 -8.82 3.30
C PRO A 104 -11.16 -8.28 3.97
N MET A 105 -10.95 -7.26 4.80
CA MET A 105 -12.05 -6.50 5.41
C MET A 105 -12.38 -5.31 4.54
N PRO A 106 -13.59 -5.22 3.95
CA PRO A 106 -13.95 -4.06 3.15
C PRO A 106 -14.03 -2.80 4.01
N ILE A 107 -13.50 -1.71 3.50
CA ILE A 107 -13.63 -0.38 4.13
C ILE A 107 -14.70 0.39 3.38
N THR A 108 -14.68 0.32 2.05
CA THR A 108 -15.74 0.84 1.21
C THR A 108 -16.33 -0.29 0.39
N ASN A 109 -17.48 -0.06 -0.21
CA ASN A 109 -18.05 -1.01 -1.17
C ASN A 109 -17.74 -0.58 -2.61
N ALA A 110 -18.23 -1.35 -3.58
CA ALA A 110 -17.97 -1.06 -4.99
C ALA A 110 -18.60 0.26 -5.46
N LYS A 111 -19.55 0.79 -4.72
CA LYS A 111 -20.19 2.08 -5.03
C LYS A 111 -19.41 3.25 -4.43
N GLY A 112 -18.41 2.97 -3.60
CA GLY A 112 -17.67 4.00 -2.91
C GLY A 112 -18.23 4.40 -1.55
N ASP A 113 -19.30 3.74 -1.10
CA ASP A 113 -19.86 4.00 0.23
C ASP A 113 -18.96 3.46 1.31
N ILE A 114 -18.81 4.22 2.39
CA ILE A 114 -18.02 3.79 3.54
C ILE A 114 -18.86 2.79 4.33
N ILE A 115 -18.37 1.54 4.42
CA ILE A 115 -19.07 0.49 5.14
C ILE A 115 -18.36 0.08 6.43
N ASN A 116 -17.10 0.46 6.58
CA ASN A 116 -16.38 0.29 7.85
C ASN A 116 -15.88 1.65 8.30
N LYS A 117 -16.75 2.35 9.00
CA LYS A 117 -16.48 3.73 9.41
C LYS A 117 -15.26 3.81 10.33
N SER A 118 -15.11 2.88 11.23
CA SER A 118 -14.01 2.87 12.19
C SER A 118 -12.65 2.81 11.47
N LEU A 119 -12.50 1.88 10.53
CA LEU A 119 -11.26 1.78 9.75
C LEU A 119 -11.06 3.00 8.85
N TYR A 120 -12.13 3.47 8.23
CA TYR A 120 -12.02 4.64 7.37
C TYR A 120 -11.52 5.86 8.14
N GLU A 121 -12.12 6.14 9.30
CA GLU A 121 -11.73 7.28 10.11
C GLU A 121 -10.28 7.16 10.59
N LYS A 122 -9.86 5.95 10.89
CA LYS A 122 -8.51 5.71 11.39
C LYS A 122 -7.44 6.00 10.33
N TYR A 123 -7.72 5.67 9.07
CA TYR A 123 -6.69 5.74 8.02
C TYR A 123 -6.93 6.79 6.94
N LYS A 124 -8.06 7.48 6.95
CA LYS A 124 -8.36 8.46 5.89
C LYS A 124 -7.31 9.56 5.77
N GLY A 125 -6.64 9.88 6.86
CA GLY A 125 -5.61 10.92 6.86
C GLY A 125 -4.43 10.59 5.97
N PHE A 126 -4.17 9.31 5.71
CA PHE A 126 -3.10 8.89 4.81
C PHE A 126 -3.51 8.96 3.34
N LEU A 127 -4.78 9.21 3.07
CA LEU A 127 -5.29 9.31 1.71
C LEU A 127 -5.52 10.76 1.28
N LYS A 128 -5.28 11.70 2.19
CA LYS A 128 -5.54 13.11 1.92
C LYS A 128 -4.69 13.62 0.76
N GLY A 129 -5.36 14.15 -0.24
CA GLY A 129 -4.67 14.65 -1.43
C GLY A 129 -4.30 13.59 -2.45
N ILE A 130 -4.63 12.33 -2.18
CA ILE A 130 -4.33 11.23 -3.09
C ILE A 130 -5.64 10.75 -3.72
N LYS A 131 -5.66 10.62 -5.03
CA LYS A 131 -6.83 10.10 -5.74
C LYS A 131 -6.84 8.58 -5.74
N LEU A 132 -7.99 8.02 -5.56
CA LEU A 132 -8.20 6.58 -5.69
C LEU A 132 -8.37 6.16 -7.14
#